data_3ca75505200a75412b085824edcb9b4a
#
_entry.id   3ca75505200a75412b085824edcb9b4a
#
_cell.length_a   1.000
_cell.length_b   1.000
_cell.length_c   1.000
_cell.angle_alpha   90.00
_cell.angle_beta   90.00
_cell.angle_gamma   90.00
#
_symmetry.space_group_name_H-M   'P 1'
#
loop_
_entity.id
_entity.type
_entity.pdbx_description
1 polymer ?
#
loop_
_entity_poly.entity_id
_entity_poly.type
_entity_poly.pdbx_seq_one_letter_code
_entity_poly.pdbx_strand_id
1 'polypeptide(L)'
;AAGLRLTANTLNMPLLGGDTTYGEHLTITVAVQGWLPRGLGLRRDAARPGQDIWLTGKVGGAALILDEVLRDPTRDDQYTAPYYHPRVHLSFGHLLLSLATAAIDISDGLIQDTRHIANASGVVMNLDAEKIPTAVSGEHPRWHECLTGGDDYQLLFTAPADARERIEA
;
A
#
# COMPACT_ATOMS: atom_id res chain seq x y z
N ALA A 1 4.13 -23.54 0.71
CA ALA A 1 2.83 -23.96 0.14
C ALA A 1 1.65 -23.69 1.06
N ALA A 2 1.75 -23.98 2.39
CA ALA A 2 0.61 -23.79 3.31
C ALA A 2 0.21 -22.30 3.46
N GLY A 3 1.18 -21.39 3.66
CA GLY A 3 0.92 -19.95 3.79
C GLY A 3 0.27 -19.36 2.55
N LEU A 4 0.78 -19.66 1.35
CA LEU A 4 0.17 -19.21 0.09
C LEU A 4 -1.29 -19.67 -0.05
N ARG A 5 -1.58 -20.91 0.32
CA ARG A 5 -2.96 -21.45 0.27
C ARG A 5 -3.86 -20.73 1.28
N LEU A 6 -3.37 -20.50 2.49
CA LEU A 6 -4.12 -19.79 3.53
C LEU A 6 -4.48 -18.37 3.06
N THR A 7 -3.49 -17.61 2.60
CA THR A 7 -3.70 -16.25 2.09
C THR A 7 -4.64 -16.22 0.88
N ALA A 8 -4.44 -17.12 -0.08
CA ALA A 8 -5.32 -17.23 -1.24
C ALA A 8 -6.78 -17.49 -0.86
N ASN A 9 -7.02 -18.41 0.10
CA ASN A 9 -8.36 -18.69 0.61
C ASN A 9 -8.95 -17.48 1.36
N THR A 10 -8.16 -16.83 2.22
CA THR A 10 -8.62 -15.65 2.98
C THR A 10 -9.03 -14.51 2.06
N LEU A 11 -8.31 -14.32 0.95
CA LEU A 11 -8.58 -13.28 -0.03
C LEU A 11 -9.55 -13.71 -1.14
N ASN A 12 -10.09 -14.94 -1.06
CA ASN A 12 -10.94 -15.52 -2.10
C ASN A 12 -10.30 -15.48 -3.51
N MET A 13 -8.99 -15.73 -3.55
CA MET A 13 -8.18 -15.76 -4.77
C MET A 13 -7.78 -17.22 -5.06
N PRO A 14 -8.31 -17.87 -6.11
CA PRO A 14 -7.97 -19.26 -6.38
C PRO A 14 -6.51 -19.41 -6.79
N LEU A 15 -5.81 -20.38 -6.20
CA LEU A 15 -4.46 -20.77 -6.63
C LEU A 15 -4.59 -21.67 -7.87
N LEU A 16 -4.25 -21.13 -9.03
CA LEU A 16 -4.49 -21.79 -10.32
C LEU A 16 -3.42 -22.81 -10.71
N GLY A 17 -2.22 -22.70 -10.14
CA GLY A 17 -1.12 -23.60 -10.45
C GLY A 17 0.22 -23.09 -9.94
N GLY A 18 1.24 -23.80 -10.31
CA GLY A 18 2.63 -23.48 -9.97
C GLY A 18 3.55 -24.63 -10.37
N ASP A 19 4.84 -24.38 -10.30
CA ASP A 19 5.89 -25.37 -10.54
C ASP A 19 6.95 -25.29 -9.45
N THR A 20 7.69 -26.37 -9.26
CA THR A 20 8.78 -26.44 -8.29
C THR A 20 10.00 -27.05 -8.99
N THR A 21 11.08 -26.32 -9.03
CA THR A 21 12.34 -26.75 -9.63
C THR A 21 13.44 -26.79 -8.59
N TYR A 22 14.48 -27.54 -8.88
CA TYR A 22 15.68 -27.55 -8.06
C TYR A 22 16.47 -26.24 -8.24
N GLY A 23 17.02 -25.70 -7.13
CA GLY A 23 17.87 -24.51 -7.14
C GLY A 23 18.79 -24.48 -5.92
N GLU A 24 19.91 -23.78 -6.02
CA GLU A 24 20.87 -23.62 -4.91
C GLU A 24 20.30 -22.73 -3.80
N HIS A 25 19.41 -21.81 -4.17
CA HIS A 25 18.75 -20.87 -3.24
C HIS A 25 17.23 -21.01 -3.33
N LEU A 26 16.57 -20.82 -2.19
CA LEU A 26 15.11 -20.75 -2.16
C LEU A 26 14.64 -19.46 -2.86
N THR A 27 13.96 -19.61 -3.98
CA THR A 27 13.33 -18.50 -4.71
C THR A 27 11.84 -18.78 -4.84
N ILE A 28 11.01 -17.80 -4.46
CA ILE A 28 9.56 -17.90 -4.59
C ILE A 28 9.10 -16.75 -5.49
N THR A 29 8.47 -17.11 -6.61
CA THR A 29 7.87 -16.14 -7.53
C THR A 29 6.35 -16.31 -7.51
N VAL A 30 5.62 -15.23 -7.30
CA VAL A 30 4.16 -15.23 -7.31
C VAL A 30 3.68 -14.36 -8.48
N ALA A 31 2.92 -14.97 -9.40
CA ALA A 31 2.22 -14.24 -10.47
C ALA A 31 0.75 -14.09 -10.08
N VAL A 32 0.25 -12.86 -10.10
CA VAL A 32 -1.15 -12.54 -9.80
C VAL A 32 -1.81 -11.99 -11.06
N GLN A 33 -3.01 -12.49 -11.38
CA GLN A 33 -3.81 -12.00 -12.49
C GLN A 33 -5.19 -11.57 -11.99
N GLY A 34 -5.71 -10.51 -12.57
CA GLY A 34 -7.03 -9.99 -12.24
C GLY A 34 -7.74 -9.46 -13.47
N TRP A 35 -9.04 -9.26 -13.36
CA TRP A 35 -9.89 -8.73 -14.41
C TRP A 35 -10.51 -7.42 -13.97
N LEU A 36 -10.44 -6.42 -14.82
CA LEU A 36 -11.10 -5.14 -14.62
C LEU A 36 -12.04 -4.86 -15.80
N PRO A 37 -13.18 -4.21 -15.56
CA PRO A 37 -14.00 -3.69 -16.67
C PRO A 37 -13.14 -2.74 -17.50
N ARG A 38 -13.35 -2.77 -18.82
CA ARG A 38 -12.57 -1.95 -19.75
C ARG A 38 -12.68 -0.46 -19.39
N GLY A 39 -11.54 0.18 -19.22
CA GLY A 39 -11.45 1.61 -18.92
C GLY A 39 -11.53 1.99 -17.45
N LEU A 40 -11.71 1.03 -16.52
CA LEU A 40 -11.82 1.30 -15.08
C LEU A 40 -10.53 1.06 -14.28
N GLY A 41 -9.40 0.79 -14.93
CA GLY A 41 -8.13 0.61 -14.20
C GLY A 41 -7.64 1.91 -13.58
N LEU A 42 -7.40 1.92 -12.27
CA LEU A 42 -6.72 3.02 -11.61
C LEU A 42 -5.24 2.99 -11.97
N ARG A 43 -4.76 4.12 -12.44
CA ARG A 43 -3.38 4.29 -12.89
C ARG A 43 -2.72 5.39 -12.05
N ARG A 44 -1.40 5.44 -12.03
CA ARG A 44 -0.64 6.48 -11.32
C ARG A 44 -0.49 7.79 -12.11
N ASP A 45 -0.93 7.84 -13.37
CA ASP A 45 -0.75 8.95 -14.31
C ASP A 45 -2.04 9.76 -14.58
N ALA A 46 -3.02 9.65 -13.71
CA ALA A 46 -4.33 10.28 -13.91
C ALA A 46 -4.74 11.29 -12.82
N ALA A 47 -3.84 11.67 -11.93
CA ALA A 47 -4.09 12.73 -10.95
C ALA A 47 -4.23 14.09 -11.64
N ARG A 48 -5.10 14.95 -11.09
CA ARG A 48 -5.42 16.28 -11.64
C ARG A 48 -5.28 17.37 -10.59
N PRO A 49 -4.94 18.62 -10.97
CA PRO A 49 -4.96 19.75 -10.06
C PRO A 49 -6.33 19.93 -9.40
N GLY A 50 -6.33 20.31 -8.12
CA GLY A 50 -7.55 20.56 -7.35
C GLY A 50 -8.20 19.31 -6.76
N GLN A 51 -7.57 18.14 -6.90
CA GLN A 51 -8.00 16.92 -6.23
C GLN A 51 -7.40 16.78 -4.84
N ASP A 52 -8.09 16.04 -3.99
CA ASP A 52 -7.60 15.66 -2.67
C ASP A 52 -6.69 14.42 -2.76
N ILE A 53 -5.77 14.33 -1.80
CA ILE A 53 -4.86 13.20 -1.61
C ILE A 53 -5.32 12.41 -0.39
N TRP A 54 -5.47 11.12 -0.54
CA TRP A 54 -6.02 10.22 0.46
C TRP A 54 -5.10 9.03 0.75
N LEU A 55 -5.16 8.55 1.99
CA LEU A 55 -4.51 7.34 2.47
C LEU A 55 -5.55 6.39 3.10
N THR A 56 -5.41 5.10 2.87
CA THR A 56 -6.30 4.09 3.49
C THR A 56 -5.99 3.81 4.96
N GLY A 57 -4.86 4.25 5.46
CA GLY A 57 -4.46 4.03 6.85
C GLY A 57 -3.18 4.73 7.24
N LYS A 58 -2.69 4.39 8.42
CA LYS A 58 -1.44 4.95 8.95
C LYS A 58 -0.23 4.38 8.22
N VAL A 59 0.77 5.24 8.01
CA VAL A 59 2.06 4.87 7.42
C VAL A 59 3.18 4.85 8.46
N GLY A 60 4.26 4.13 8.15
CA GLY A 60 5.48 4.03 8.95
C GLY A 60 5.48 2.91 9.98
N GLY A 61 4.43 2.10 10.02
CA GLY A 61 4.37 0.96 10.95
C GLY A 61 5.48 -0.05 10.72
N ALA A 62 5.72 -0.42 9.47
CA ALA A 62 6.77 -1.36 9.10
C ALA A 62 8.16 -0.77 9.29
N ALA A 63 8.39 0.49 8.89
CA ALA A 63 9.68 1.16 9.04
C ALA A 63 10.15 1.25 10.50
N LEU A 64 9.25 1.56 11.41
CA LEU A 64 9.58 1.71 12.84
C LEU A 64 10.04 0.42 13.52
N ILE A 65 9.64 -0.74 13.00
CA ILE A 65 9.98 -2.05 13.58
C ILE A 65 11.01 -2.83 12.77
N LEU A 66 11.49 -2.29 11.64
CA LEU A 66 12.42 -2.98 10.74
C LEU A 66 13.67 -3.49 11.46
N ASP A 67 14.26 -2.69 12.36
CA ASP A 67 15.43 -3.09 13.14
C ASP A 67 15.18 -4.34 14.00
N GLU A 68 13.97 -4.48 14.56
CA GLU A 68 13.58 -5.67 15.33
C GLU A 68 13.40 -6.89 14.43
N VAL A 69 12.77 -6.70 13.27
CA VAL A 69 12.60 -7.76 12.27
C VAL A 69 13.96 -8.27 11.77
N LEU A 70 14.91 -7.36 11.52
CA LEU A 70 16.26 -7.73 11.07
C LEU A 70 17.07 -8.43 12.19
N ARG A 71 16.82 -8.08 13.46
CA ARG A 71 17.49 -8.70 14.61
C ARG A 71 16.97 -10.11 14.87
N ASP A 72 15.67 -10.33 14.78
CA ASP A 72 15.02 -11.63 14.93
C ASP A 72 13.97 -11.87 13.83
N PRO A 73 14.39 -12.35 12.66
CA PRO A 73 13.47 -12.62 11.54
C PRO A 73 12.45 -13.75 11.82
N THR A 74 12.60 -14.48 12.92
CA THR A 74 11.67 -15.57 13.30
C THR A 74 10.52 -15.06 14.19
N ARG A 75 10.63 -13.84 14.70
CA ARG A 75 9.63 -13.23 15.56
C ARG A 75 8.43 -12.75 14.73
N ASP A 76 7.33 -13.48 14.82
CA ASP A 76 6.06 -13.14 14.19
C ASP A 76 4.99 -13.01 15.27
N ASP A 77 4.79 -11.80 15.78
CA ASP A 77 3.83 -11.46 16.82
C ASP A 77 3.11 -10.14 16.50
N GLN A 78 2.24 -9.69 17.39
CA GLN A 78 1.50 -8.43 17.21
C GLN A 78 2.40 -7.19 17.05
N TYR A 79 3.64 -7.25 17.53
CA TYR A 79 4.60 -6.15 17.43
C TYR A 79 5.23 -6.09 16.04
N THR A 80 5.54 -7.23 15.42
CA THR A 80 6.12 -7.33 14.08
C THR A 80 5.07 -7.44 12.98
N ALA A 81 3.79 -7.58 13.35
CA ALA A 81 2.67 -7.70 12.42
C ALA A 81 2.59 -6.58 11.35
N PRO A 82 2.89 -5.29 11.63
CA PRO A 82 2.89 -4.27 10.59
C PRO A 82 3.80 -4.58 9.40
N TYR A 83 4.89 -5.31 9.63
CA TYR A 83 5.82 -5.72 8.58
C TYR A 83 5.40 -7.04 7.90
N TYR A 84 5.06 -8.08 8.69
CA TYR A 84 4.78 -9.41 8.15
C TYR A 84 3.35 -9.60 7.64
N HIS A 85 2.40 -8.81 8.17
CA HIS A 85 0.97 -8.96 7.90
C HIS A 85 0.33 -7.62 7.51
N PRO A 86 0.81 -6.96 6.43
CA PRO A 86 0.21 -5.70 5.99
C PRO A 86 -1.26 -5.90 5.64
N ARG A 87 -2.07 -4.89 5.92
CA ARG A 87 -3.50 -4.93 5.64
C ARG A 87 -3.75 -4.90 4.13
N VAL A 88 -4.51 -5.88 3.64
CA VAL A 88 -4.91 -5.94 2.23
C VAL A 88 -6.23 -5.22 2.02
N HIS A 89 -6.26 -4.23 1.11
CA HIS A 89 -7.39 -3.34 0.86
C HIS A 89 -8.24 -3.73 -0.36
N LEU A 90 -8.50 -5.03 -0.63
CA LEU A 90 -9.19 -5.50 -1.83
C LEU A 90 -10.60 -4.91 -1.98
N SER A 91 -11.44 -4.99 -0.95
CA SER A 91 -12.81 -4.48 -1.02
C SER A 91 -12.85 -2.97 -1.23
N PHE A 92 -11.97 -2.23 -0.55
CA PHE A 92 -11.84 -0.79 -0.72
C PHE A 92 -11.28 -0.43 -2.10
N GLY A 93 -10.32 -1.21 -2.61
CA GLY A 93 -9.79 -1.06 -3.96
C GLY A 93 -10.87 -1.13 -5.05
N HIS A 94 -11.84 -2.02 -4.91
CA HIS A 94 -12.99 -2.07 -5.81
C HIS A 94 -13.85 -0.79 -5.74
N LEU A 95 -14.06 -0.27 -4.54
CA LEU A 95 -14.82 0.97 -4.34
C LEU A 95 -14.11 2.18 -4.99
N LEU A 96 -12.78 2.22 -4.88
CA LEU A 96 -11.96 3.27 -5.47
C LEU A 96 -12.10 3.38 -7.00
N LEU A 97 -12.45 2.30 -7.71
CA LEU A 97 -12.67 2.35 -9.17
C LEU A 97 -13.73 3.39 -9.58
N SER A 98 -14.65 3.74 -8.68
CA SER A 98 -15.70 4.74 -8.92
C SER A 98 -15.44 6.10 -8.26
N LEU A 99 -14.39 6.24 -7.46
CA LEU A 99 -14.11 7.42 -6.64
C LEU A 99 -12.78 8.07 -6.97
N ALA A 100 -11.75 7.27 -7.17
CA ALA A 100 -10.39 7.75 -7.37
C ALA A 100 -10.07 8.01 -8.84
N THR A 101 -9.10 8.87 -9.08
CA THR A 101 -8.55 9.16 -10.40
C THR A 101 -7.20 8.49 -10.61
N ALA A 102 -6.31 8.59 -9.62
CA ALA A 102 -5.03 7.90 -9.63
C ALA A 102 -4.82 7.15 -8.31
N ALA A 103 -4.08 6.05 -8.35
CA ALA A 103 -3.74 5.28 -7.16
C ALA A 103 -2.40 4.56 -7.32
N ILE A 104 -1.74 4.33 -6.18
CA ILE A 104 -0.53 3.51 -6.00
C ILE A 104 -0.58 2.89 -4.60
N ASP A 105 0.09 1.77 -4.38
CA ASP A 105 0.40 1.28 -3.04
C ASP A 105 1.64 2.00 -2.47
N ILE A 106 1.78 2.01 -1.14
CA ILE A 106 2.95 2.55 -0.47
C ILE A 106 3.91 1.40 -0.15
N SER A 107 4.84 1.16 -1.07
CA SER A 107 5.89 0.15 -0.95
C SER A 107 7.26 0.75 -0.64
N ASP A 108 7.55 1.92 -1.16
CA ASP A 108 8.86 2.58 -1.05
C ASP A 108 8.85 3.76 -0.05
N GLY A 109 7.67 4.10 0.46
CA GLY A 109 7.42 5.18 1.40
C GLY A 109 6.56 6.30 0.83
N LEU A 110 5.78 6.95 1.70
CA LEU A 110 4.78 7.92 1.31
C LEU A 110 5.33 9.02 0.39
N ILE A 111 6.48 9.60 0.72
CA ILE A 111 7.07 10.69 -0.07
C ILE A 111 7.45 10.20 -1.46
N GLN A 112 8.09 9.02 -1.55
CA GLN A 112 8.53 8.47 -2.84
C GLN A 112 7.34 8.08 -3.71
N ASP A 113 6.34 7.41 -3.16
CA ASP A 113 5.17 6.95 -3.90
C ASP A 113 4.26 8.12 -4.31
N THR A 114 4.13 9.16 -3.47
CA THR A 114 3.51 10.43 -3.87
C THR A 114 4.22 11.06 -5.07
N ARG A 115 5.55 11.05 -5.06
CA ARG A 115 6.37 11.57 -6.17
C ARG A 115 6.16 10.77 -7.47
N HIS A 116 5.93 9.46 -7.37
CA HIS A 116 5.59 8.63 -8.53
C HIS A 116 4.28 9.06 -9.19
N ILE A 117 3.21 9.30 -8.41
CA ILE A 117 1.96 9.84 -8.94
C ILE A 117 2.18 11.24 -9.53
N ALA A 118 2.85 12.14 -8.79
CA ALA A 118 3.08 13.52 -9.22
C ALA A 118 3.80 13.58 -10.57
N ASN A 119 4.91 12.84 -10.70
CA ASN A 119 5.70 12.79 -11.93
C ASN A 119 4.93 12.18 -13.10
N ALA A 120 4.26 11.04 -12.86
CA ALA A 120 3.50 10.35 -13.91
C ALA A 120 2.31 11.19 -14.41
N SER A 121 1.69 11.97 -13.53
CA SER A 121 0.53 12.82 -13.84
C SER A 121 0.91 14.24 -14.29
N GLY A 122 2.18 14.66 -14.17
CA GLY A 122 2.64 16.01 -14.49
C GLY A 122 2.05 17.08 -13.56
N VAL A 123 1.83 16.75 -12.27
CA VAL A 123 1.26 17.66 -11.27
C VAL A 123 2.18 17.84 -10.07
N VAL A 124 1.95 18.90 -9.28
CA VAL A 124 2.53 19.06 -7.95
C VAL A 124 1.54 18.53 -6.93
N MET A 125 2.02 17.69 -6.00
CA MET A 125 1.24 17.16 -4.89
C MET A 125 1.74 17.77 -3.59
N ASN A 126 0.85 18.48 -2.88
CA ASN A 126 1.16 19.10 -1.59
C ASN A 126 0.61 18.23 -0.46
N LEU A 127 1.51 17.76 0.40
CA LEU A 127 1.15 17.00 1.59
C LEU A 127 1.16 17.93 2.81
N ASP A 128 0.07 17.95 3.56
CA ASP A 128 -0.02 18.63 4.83
C ASP A 128 0.47 17.68 5.94
N ALA A 129 1.66 17.95 6.48
CA ALA A 129 2.32 17.07 7.42
C ALA A 129 1.48 16.78 8.68
N GLU A 130 0.67 17.75 9.13
CA GLU A 130 -0.17 17.60 10.31
C GLU A 130 -1.37 16.67 10.07
N LYS A 131 -1.74 16.47 8.81
CA LYS A 131 -2.88 15.62 8.41
C LYS A 131 -2.47 14.22 7.99
N ILE A 132 -1.18 13.93 7.87
CA ILE A 132 -0.72 12.61 7.49
C ILE A 132 -0.94 11.63 8.65
N PRO A 133 -1.74 10.56 8.46
CA PRO A 133 -1.92 9.55 9.48
C PRO A 133 -0.64 8.70 9.59
N THR A 134 0.11 8.89 10.66
CA THR A 134 1.36 8.17 10.92
C THR A 134 1.24 7.23 12.11
N ALA A 135 2.11 6.21 12.17
CA ALA A 135 2.13 5.22 13.26
C ALA A 135 2.52 5.83 14.61
N VAL A 136 3.30 6.92 14.60
CA VAL A 136 3.67 7.71 15.78
C VAL A 136 3.32 9.18 15.58
N SER A 137 3.23 9.97 16.65
CA SER A 137 2.94 11.40 16.58
C SER A 137 4.05 12.19 15.89
N GLY A 138 3.73 13.37 15.33
CA GLY A 138 4.69 14.26 14.69
C GLY A 138 5.84 14.74 15.58
N GLU A 139 5.67 14.66 16.89
CA GLU A 139 6.72 15.00 17.88
C GLU A 139 7.69 13.83 18.15
N HIS A 140 7.39 12.63 17.67
CA HIS A 140 8.23 11.46 17.89
C HIS A 140 9.56 11.59 17.12
N PRO A 141 10.73 11.29 17.73
CA PRO A 141 12.04 11.43 17.08
C PRO A 141 12.18 10.68 15.75
N ARG A 142 11.47 9.57 15.59
CA ARG A 142 11.46 8.74 14.37
C ARG A 142 10.28 9.03 13.43
N TRP A 143 9.54 10.13 13.64
CA TRP A 143 8.38 10.44 12.81
C TRP A 143 8.69 10.54 11.30
N HIS A 144 9.84 11.09 10.95
CA HIS A 144 10.27 11.22 9.56
C HIS A 144 10.41 9.85 8.87
N GLU A 145 10.74 8.79 9.61
CA GLU A 145 10.82 7.44 9.09
C GLU A 145 9.45 6.92 8.62
N CYS A 146 8.37 7.39 9.24
CA CYS A 146 7.03 7.06 8.79
C CYS A 146 6.70 7.61 7.40
N LEU A 147 7.37 8.67 6.98
CA LEU A 147 7.15 9.29 5.67
C LEU A 147 8.05 8.74 4.57
N THR A 148 9.22 8.23 4.96
CA THR A 148 10.29 7.81 4.04
C THR A 148 10.52 6.31 4.00
N GLY A 149 10.06 5.59 5.02
CA GLY A 149 10.14 4.13 5.06
C GLY A 149 9.00 3.48 4.29
N GLY A 150 9.27 2.33 3.71
CA GLY A 150 8.32 1.56 2.93
C GLY A 150 7.66 0.41 3.68
N ASP A 151 7.15 -0.55 2.92
CA ASP A 151 6.50 -1.79 3.39
C ASP A 151 5.18 -1.61 4.15
N ASP A 152 4.54 -0.45 4.03
CA ASP A 152 3.23 -0.20 4.67
C ASP A 152 2.05 -0.79 3.88
N TYR A 153 2.17 -0.88 2.55
CA TYR A 153 1.15 -1.38 1.62
C TYR A 153 -0.24 -0.76 1.80
N GLN A 154 -0.29 0.48 2.30
CA GLN A 154 -1.48 1.31 2.26
C GLN A 154 -1.72 1.80 0.82
N LEU A 155 -2.95 2.16 0.48
CA LEU A 155 -3.25 2.79 -0.80
C LEU A 155 -3.16 4.31 -0.65
N LEU A 156 -2.36 4.92 -1.53
CA LEU A 156 -2.33 6.35 -1.78
C LEU A 156 -3.12 6.62 -3.05
N PHE A 157 -4.10 7.52 -2.98
CA PHE A 157 -4.92 7.83 -4.14
C PHE A 157 -5.35 9.30 -4.19
N THR A 158 -5.73 9.75 -5.38
CA THR A 158 -6.32 11.07 -5.57
C THR A 158 -7.78 10.94 -5.95
N ALA A 159 -8.61 11.88 -5.46
CA ALA A 159 -10.03 11.93 -5.78
C ALA A 159 -10.52 13.38 -5.89
N PRO A 160 -11.54 13.65 -6.72
CA PRO A 160 -12.15 14.97 -6.79
C PRO A 160 -12.85 15.33 -5.48
N ALA A 161 -12.96 16.62 -5.17
CA ALA A 161 -13.47 17.12 -3.89
C ALA A 161 -14.94 16.71 -3.61
N ASP A 162 -15.73 16.47 -4.64
CA ASP A 162 -17.12 16.00 -4.52
C ASP A 162 -17.23 14.52 -4.14
N ALA A 163 -16.12 13.78 -4.15
CA ALA A 163 -16.07 12.39 -3.68
C ALA A 163 -15.85 12.27 -2.16
N ARG A 164 -15.55 13.38 -1.44
CA ARG A 164 -15.19 13.36 -0.01
C ARG A 164 -16.17 12.58 0.85
N GLU A 165 -17.45 12.98 0.80
CA GLU A 165 -18.50 12.35 1.63
C GLU A 165 -18.60 10.84 1.39
N ARG A 166 -18.39 10.40 0.15
CA ARG A 166 -18.43 8.98 -0.21
C ARG A 166 -17.18 8.19 0.21
N ILE A 167 -16.05 8.88 0.37
CA ILE A 167 -14.79 8.27 0.82
C ILE A 167 -14.79 8.15 2.35
N GLU A 168 -15.38 9.11 3.05
CA GLU A 168 -15.43 9.17 4.52
C GLU A 168 -16.57 8.32 5.12
N ALA A 169 -17.57 7.90 4.32
CA ALA A 169 -18.70 7.07 4.74
C ALA A 169 -18.34 5.59 4.88
#